data_bba2da97a14de29a9f091a0985370837
#
_entry.id   bba2da97a14de29a9f091a0985370837
#
_cell.length_a   1.000
_cell.length_b   1.000
_cell.length_c   1.000
_cell.angle_alpha   90.00
_cell.angle_beta   90.00
_cell.angle_gamma   90.00
#
_symmetry.space_group_name_H-M   'P 1'
#
loop_
_entity.id
_entity.type
_entity.pdbx_description
1 polymer ?
#
loop_
_entity_poly.entity_id
_entity_poly.type
_entity_poly.pdbx_seq_one_letter_code
_entity_poly.pdbx_strand_id
1 'polypeptide(L)'
;MFNKLFNRKKEDPKPNSRTVRDLDLGYIFEYDLSTWEVKEVYEYDWGHEDFSKEFKINNGEKSYYLSVDEADELEISISSKLKLRKLSVDFDARVDGRFKAPRQIVFENKTYHLEGESPGYFKNAADEDVDENWEEFIAWDYYNDEETHCLTLEQWGENSFEASHGKLIKEFEISNILPRNKG
;
A
#
# COMPACT_ATOMS: atom_id res chain seq x y z
N MET A 1 -37.84 20.13 -42.28
CA MET A 1 -36.51 19.58 -41.95
C MET A 1 -36.33 19.65 -40.45
N PHE A 2 -36.48 18.52 -39.78
CA PHE A 2 -36.35 18.45 -38.33
C PHE A 2 -34.93 17.95 -37.98
N ASN A 3 -34.08 18.84 -37.47
CA ASN A 3 -32.81 18.46 -36.87
C ASN A 3 -33.06 17.96 -35.42
N LYS A 4 -33.13 16.67 -35.25
CA LYS A 4 -33.03 16.03 -33.91
C LYS A 4 -31.56 16.04 -33.47
N LEU A 5 -31.17 16.99 -32.67
CA LEU A 5 -29.95 16.92 -31.88
C LEU A 5 -30.12 15.81 -30.87
N PHE A 6 -29.43 14.70 -31.07
CA PHE A 6 -29.25 13.65 -30.07
C PHE A 6 -28.35 14.20 -28.97
N ASN A 7 -28.94 14.67 -27.90
CA ASN A 7 -28.25 14.93 -26.65
C ASN A 7 -27.86 13.56 -26.05
N ARG A 8 -26.67 13.06 -26.38
CA ARG A 8 -26.07 11.94 -25.64
C ARG A 8 -25.85 12.43 -24.22
N LYS A 9 -26.76 12.07 -23.29
CA LYS A 9 -26.43 12.05 -21.86
C LYS A 9 -25.17 11.20 -21.74
N LYS A 10 -24.07 11.77 -21.22
CA LYS A 10 -22.98 10.98 -20.69
C LYS A 10 -23.64 10.09 -19.62
N GLU A 11 -23.72 8.79 -19.86
CA GLU A 11 -24.08 7.85 -18.81
C GLU A 11 -23.00 7.97 -17.74
N ASP A 12 -23.40 8.24 -16.52
CA ASP A 12 -22.51 8.14 -15.36
C ASP A 12 -21.94 6.72 -15.37
N PRO A 13 -20.62 6.56 -15.18
CA PRO A 13 -20.01 5.25 -15.16
C PRO A 13 -20.72 4.39 -14.12
N LYS A 14 -21.14 3.19 -14.53
CA LYS A 14 -21.81 2.23 -13.64
C LYS A 14 -20.97 2.08 -12.36
N PRO A 15 -21.59 2.01 -11.16
CA PRO A 15 -20.86 1.88 -9.89
C PRO A 15 -19.83 0.74 -9.86
N ASN A 16 -20.02 -0.30 -10.67
CA ASN A 16 -19.17 -1.48 -10.75
C ASN A 16 -18.00 -1.38 -11.76
N SER A 17 -17.68 -0.22 -12.29
CA SER A 17 -16.59 -0.05 -13.25
C SER A 17 -15.27 0.46 -12.63
N ARG A 18 -15.27 0.80 -11.34
CA ARG A 18 -14.07 1.25 -10.65
C ARG A 18 -13.27 0.08 -10.11
N THR A 19 -11.96 0.23 -10.18
CA THR A 19 -10.97 -0.73 -9.71
C THR A 19 -10.17 -0.13 -8.55
N VAL A 20 -9.29 -0.89 -7.94
CA VAL A 20 -8.41 -0.39 -6.87
C VAL A 20 -7.53 0.78 -7.32
N ARG A 21 -7.28 0.89 -8.62
CA ARG A 21 -6.53 2.00 -9.24
C ARG A 21 -7.24 3.34 -9.16
N ASP A 22 -8.56 3.32 -9.03
CA ASP A 22 -9.40 4.52 -8.94
C ASP A 22 -9.55 5.02 -7.50
N LEU A 23 -8.98 4.32 -6.52
CA LEU A 23 -9.06 4.74 -5.11
C LEU A 23 -8.37 6.09 -4.90
N ASP A 24 -8.99 6.91 -4.07
CA ASP A 24 -8.50 8.23 -3.70
C ASP A 24 -9.03 8.63 -2.30
N LEU A 25 -8.53 9.72 -1.77
CA LEU A 25 -8.91 10.25 -0.47
C LEU A 25 -10.43 10.36 -0.32
N GLY A 26 -10.95 9.80 0.76
CA GLY A 26 -12.38 9.80 1.08
C GLY A 26 -13.22 8.79 0.30
N TYR A 27 -12.63 8.00 -0.60
CA TYR A 27 -13.36 6.90 -1.25
C TYR A 27 -13.73 5.84 -0.22
N ILE A 28 -14.86 5.18 -0.48
CA ILE A 28 -15.32 4.02 0.29
C ILE A 28 -15.35 2.79 -0.60
N PHE A 29 -15.13 1.64 0.00
CA PHE A 29 -15.19 0.34 -0.67
C PHE A 29 -15.54 -0.77 0.32
N GLU A 30 -15.92 -1.92 -0.18
CA GLU A 30 -16.19 -3.12 0.61
C GLU A 30 -15.04 -4.11 0.52
N TYR A 31 -14.61 -4.61 1.66
CA TYR A 31 -13.63 -5.67 1.81
C TYR A 31 -13.86 -6.41 3.12
N ASP A 32 -13.79 -7.74 3.09
CA ASP A 32 -13.93 -8.64 4.24
C ASP A 32 -15.19 -8.30 5.09
N LEU A 33 -16.35 -8.25 4.42
CA LEU A 33 -17.67 -7.95 5.02
C LEU A 33 -17.76 -6.60 5.76
N SER A 34 -16.88 -5.68 5.48
CA SER A 34 -16.84 -4.35 6.09
C SER A 34 -16.72 -3.27 5.03
N THR A 35 -17.29 -2.10 5.32
CA THR A 35 -17.08 -0.89 4.51
C THR A 35 -15.87 -0.14 5.05
N TRP A 36 -14.94 0.17 4.17
CA TRP A 36 -13.70 0.89 4.46
C TRP A 36 -13.71 2.25 3.81
N GLU A 37 -13.12 3.24 4.47
CA GLU A 37 -12.92 4.58 3.93
C GLU A 37 -11.43 4.88 3.85
N VAL A 38 -10.97 5.43 2.73
CA VAL A 38 -9.61 5.93 2.53
C VAL A 38 -9.44 7.23 3.32
N LYS A 39 -8.55 7.22 4.31
CA LYS A 39 -8.27 8.34 5.20
C LYS A 39 -7.04 9.16 4.82
N GLU A 40 -6.03 8.50 4.27
CA GLU A 40 -4.80 9.09 3.80
C GLU A 40 -4.34 8.35 2.55
N VAL A 41 -3.62 9.04 1.68
CA VAL A 41 -3.03 8.48 0.45
C VAL A 41 -1.54 8.78 0.50
N TYR A 42 -0.74 7.77 0.28
CA TYR A 42 0.71 7.83 0.22
C TYR A 42 1.20 7.44 -1.16
N GLU A 43 2.26 8.08 -1.61
CA GLU A 43 2.91 7.82 -2.87
C GLU A 43 4.34 7.40 -2.63
N TYR A 44 4.77 6.39 -3.37
CA TYR A 44 6.12 5.86 -3.35
C TYR A 44 6.73 5.97 -4.74
N ASP A 45 7.97 6.44 -4.81
CA ASP A 45 8.80 6.47 -6.01
C ASP A 45 9.99 5.52 -5.80
N TRP A 46 10.00 4.44 -6.54
CA TRP A 46 11.05 3.40 -6.50
C TRP A 46 12.15 3.65 -7.53
N GLY A 47 12.08 4.78 -8.24
CA GLY A 47 12.96 5.11 -9.36
C GLY A 47 12.53 4.44 -10.67
N HIS A 48 13.20 4.84 -11.78
CA HIS A 48 12.94 4.27 -13.11
C HIS A 48 11.47 4.35 -13.59
N GLU A 49 10.73 5.37 -13.17
CA GLU A 49 9.29 5.55 -13.46
C GLU A 49 8.39 4.47 -12.80
N ASP A 50 8.88 3.85 -11.75
CA ASP A 50 8.14 2.87 -10.96
C ASP A 50 7.54 3.55 -9.72
N PHE A 51 6.21 3.57 -9.65
CA PHE A 51 5.43 4.22 -8.60
C PHE A 51 4.39 3.28 -8.03
N SER A 52 4.22 3.33 -6.72
CA SER A 52 3.12 2.63 -6.06
C SER A 52 2.33 3.56 -5.13
N LYS A 53 1.15 3.12 -4.72
CA LYS A 53 0.29 3.84 -3.79
C LYS A 53 -0.07 2.98 -2.59
N GLU A 54 -0.10 3.63 -1.46
CA GLU A 54 -0.63 3.04 -0.25
C GLU A 54 -1.74 3.92 0.33
N PHE A 55 -2.80 3.30 0.78
CA PHE A 55 -3.97 3.96 1.33
C PHE A 55 -4.14 3.55 2.79
N LYS A 56 -4.12 4.52 3.70
CA LYS A 56 -4.58 4.26 5.06
C LYS A 56 -6.09 4.19 5.06
N ILE A 57 -6.62 3.05 5.45
CA ILE A 57 -8.04 2.74 5.42
C ILE A 57 -8.59 2.54 6.83
N ASN A 58 -9.84 2.90 7.05
CA ASN A 58 -10.50 2.77 8.34
C ASN A 58 -11.97 2.36 8.16
N ASN A 59 -12.46 1.46 9.01
CA ASN A 59 -13.87 1.02 9.01
C ASN A 59 -14.65 1.49 10.25
N GLY A 60 -14.11 2.44 11.03
CA GLY A 60 -14.67 2.90 12.29
C GLY A 60 -14.12 2.18 13.52
N GLU A 61 -13.65 0.96 13.39
CA GLU A 61 -13.08 0.17 14.49
C GLU A 61 -11.58 -0.10 14.31
N LYS A 62 -11.16 -0.35 13.08
CA LYS A 62 -9.78 -0.75 12.72
C LYS A 62 -9.23 0.15 11.63
N SER A 63 -7.92 0.31 11.65
CA SER A 63 -7.15 0.94 10.58
C SER A 63 -6.13 -0.04 10.01
N TYR A 64 -6.05 -0.08 8.70
CA TYR A 64 -5.05 -0.84 7.94
C TYR A 64 -4.42 0.03 6.87
N TYR A 65 -3.42 -0.52 6.20
CA TYR A 65 -2.78 0.04 5.04
C TYR A 65 -3.05 -0.90 3.85
N LEU A 66 -3.64 -0.36 2.80
CA LEU A 66 -3.89 -1.04 1.53
C LEU A 66 -2.84 -0.57 0.54
N SER A 67 -1.90 -1.44 0.19
CA SER A 67 -0.89 -1.16 -0.83
C SER A 67 -1.34 -1.69 -2.18
N VAL A 68 -1.09 -0.90 -3.22
CA VAL A 68 -1.39 -1.23 -4.63
C VAL A 68 -0.13 -0.97 -5.44
N ASP A 69 0.48 -2.02 -5.92
CA ASP A 69 1.68 -2.02 -6.73
C ASP A 69 1.37 -2.59 -8.12
N GLU A 70 1.87 -1.95 -9.17
CA GLU A 70 1.61 -2.28 -10.57
C GLU A 70 2.90 -2.44 -11.40
N ALA A 71 4.06 -2.61 -10.75
CA ALA A 71 5.34 -2.66 -11.46
C ALA A 71 5.37 -3.73 -12.55
N ASP A 72 5.19 -4.99 -12.20
CA ASP A 72 5.19 -6.13 -13.13
C ASP A 72 3.79 -6.73 -13.27
N GLU A 73 3.18 -7.11 -12.15
CA GLU A 73 1.81 -7.59 -12.04
C GLU A 73 1.11 -6.81 -10.92
N LEU A 74 -0.21 -6.69 -10.99
CA LEU A 74 -0.97 -6.05 -9.92
C LEU A 74 -0.84 -6.85 -8.62
N GLU A 75 -0.10 -6.32 -7.67
CA GLU A 75 -0.02 -6.82 -6.31
C GLU A 75 -0.82 -5.92 -5.35
N ILE A 76 -1.64 -6.53 -4.53
CA ILE A 76 -2.44 -5.82 -3.53
C ILE A 76 -2.22 -6.49 -2.18
N SER A 77 -1.88 -5.69 -1.18
CA SER A 77 -1.75 -6.18 0.19
C SER A 77 -2.54 -5.33 1.17
N ILE A 78 -2.98 -5.95 2.26
CA ILE A 78 -3.53 -5.25 3.42
C ILE A 78 -2.67 -5.57 4.63
N SER A 79 -2.10 -4.54 5.21
CA SER A 79 -1.13 -4.64 6.30
C SER A 79 -1.50 -3.79 7.51
N SER A 80 -0.83 -4.06 8.61
CA SER A 80 -0.83 -3.23 9.81
C SER A 80 0.58 -3.05 10.35
N LYS A 81 0.84 -1.92 11.01
CA LYS A 81 2.13 -1.67 11.66
C LYS A 81 2.42 -2.74 12.72
N LEU A 82 3.63 -3.24 12.71
CA LEU A 82 4.13 -4.27 13.60
C LEU A 82 5.15 -3.68 14.56
N LYS A 83 5.02 -3.98 15.85
CA LYS A 83 6.04 -3.54 16.83
C LYS A 83 7.33 -4.32 16.63
N LEU A 84 8.44 -3.66 16.38
CA LEU A 84 9.76 -4.26 16.12
C LEU A 84 10.17 -5.30 17.17
N ARG A 85 9.85 -5.08 18.44
CA ARG A 85 10.12 -6.03 19.54
C ARG A 85 9.44 -7.40 19.40
N LYS A 86 8.48 -7.53 18.48
CA LYS A 86 7.85 -8.83 18.19
C LYS A 86 8.65 -9.64 17.17
N LEU A 87 9.61 -9.02 16.52
CA LEU A 87 10.48 -9.67 15.56
C LEU A 87 11.80 -10.07 16.21
N SER A 88 12.28 -11.27 15.89
CA SER A 88 13.61 -11.73 16.27
C SER A 88 14.65 -11.24 15.25
N VAL A 89 14.75 -9.92 15.10
CA VAL A 89 15.67 -9.25 14.17
C VAL A 89 16.66 -8.41 14.97
N ASP A 90 17.95 -8.55 14.66
CA ASP A 90 19.00 -7.69 15.19
C ASP A 90 19.12 -6.43 14.32
N PHE A 91 18.45 -5.37 14.75
CA PHE A 91 18.44 -4.08 14.05
C PHE A 91 19.78 -3.32 14.15
N ASP A 92 20.72 -3.78 14.96
CA ASP A 92 22.08 -3.24 15.05
C ASP A 92 23.07 -3.97 14.12
N ALA A 93 22.67 -5.08 13.52
CA ALA A 93 23.52 -5.82 12.59
C ALA A 93 23.92 -4.97 11.38
N ARG A 94 25.21 -4.87 11.11
CA ARG A 94 25.76 -4.08 10.01
C ARG A 94 26.75 -4.89 9.17
N VAL A 95 26.74 -4.61 7.86
CA VAL A 95 27.78 -5.03 6.92
C VAL A 95 28.16 -3.83 6.09
N ASP A 96 29.44 -3.50 6.06
CA ASP A 96 29.98 -2.32 5.37
C ASP A 96 29.25 -1.00 5.73
N GLY A 97 28.86 -0.89 7.01
CA GLY A 97 28.16 0.29 7.56
C GLY A 97 26.67 0.33 7.27
N ARG A 98 26.10 -0.62 6.52
CA ARG A 98 24.67 -0.70 6.20
C ARG A 98 23.98 -1.74 7.06
N PHE A 99 22.68 -1.56 7.32
CA PHE A 99 21.88 -2.57 7.99
C PHE A 99 21.92 -3.87 7.21
N LYS A 100 22.13 -4.97 7.93
CA LYS A 100 22.11 -6.32 7.36
C LYS A 100 20.74 -6.95 7.61
N ALA A 101 19.86 -6.82 6.66
CA ALA A 101 18.56 -7.50 6.69
C ALA A 101 18.75 -9.03 6.77
N PRO A 102 18.04 -9.74 7.66
CA PRO A 102 18.11 -11.19 7.72
C PRO A 102 17.49 -11.82 6.47
N ARG A 103 17.99 -12.96 6.03
CA ARG A 103 17.41 -13.67 4.87
C ARG A 103 16.04 -14.27 5.17
N GLN A 104 15.74 -14.49 6.43
CA GLN A 104 14.47 -15.09 6.90
C GLN A 104 14.06 -14.45 8.22
N ILE A 105 12.77 -14.28 8.39
CA ILE A 105 12.14 -13.84 9.64
C ILE A 105 11.06 -14.85 9.99
N VAL A 106 11.04 -15.31 11.25
CA VAL A 106 9.94 -16.15 11.75
C VAL A 106 8.99 -15.26 12.55
N PHE A 107 7.75 -15.22 12.14
CA PHE A 107 6.69 -14.47 12.81
C PHE A 107 5.37 -15.25 12.78
N GLU A 108 4.69 -15.35 13.92
CA GLU A 108 3.43 -16.09 14.08
C GLU A 108 3.45 -17.54 13.51
N ASN A 109 4.55 -18.25 13.77
CA ASN A 109 4.80 -19.63 13.29
C ASN A 109 4.89 -19.77 11.77
N LYS A 110 5.11 -18.68 11.04
CA LYS A 110 5.40 -18.69 9.61
C LYS A 110 6.83 -18.21 9.40
N THR A 111 7.47 -18.75 8.38
CA THR A 111 8.77 -18.27 7.90
C THR A 111 8.54 -17.34 6.73
N TYR A 112 9.15 -16.16 6.78
CA TYR A 112 9.13 -15.16 5.73
C TYR A 112 10.54 -15.07 5.14
N HIS A 113 10.63 -15.12 3.84
CA HIS A 113 11.89 -15.09 3.08
C HIS A 113 12.08 -13.73 2.44
N LEU A 114 13.30 -13.20 2.53
CA LEU A 114 13.65 -11.94 1.89
C LEU A 114 13.59 -12.09 0.37
N GLU A 115 12.73 -11.29 -0.26
CA GLU A 115 12.58 -11.22 -1.71
C GLU A 115 13.44 -10.11 -2.30
N GLY A 116 13.46 -8.93 -1.67
CA GLY A 116 14.19 -7.79 -2.21
C GLY A 116 14.54 -6.72 -1.19
N GLU A 117 15.43 -5.83 -1.63
CA GLU A 117 15.78 -4.57 -1.00
C GLU A 117 15.52 -3.47 -2.02
N SER A 118 14.68 -2.51 -1.66
CA SER A 118 14.26 -1.42 -2.54
C SER A 118 14.48 -0.08 -1.86
N PRO A 119 15.45 0.73 -2.30
CA PRO A 119 15.53 2.13 -1.92
C PRO A 119 14.41 2.91 -2.63
N GLY A 120 13.80 3.84 -1.94
CA GLY A 120 12.70 4.63 -2.49
C GLY A 120 12.52 5.96 -1.79
N TYR A 121 11.56 6.70 -2.29
CA TYR A 121 11.10 7.96 -1.73
C TYR A 121 9.61 7.85 -1.44
N PHE A 122 9.20 8.51 -0.37
CA PHE A 122 7.83 8.50 0.14
C PHE A 122 7.33 9.92 0.32
N LYS A 123 6.06 10.16 0.04
CA LYS A 123 5.34 11.37 0.47
C LYS A 123 3.88 11.09 0.80
N ASN A 124 3.32 11.92 1.68
CA ASN A 124 1.87 11.98 1.83
C ASN A 124 1.29 12.82 0.68
N ALA A 125 0.31 12.29 -0.05
CA ALA A 125 -0.31 12.98 -1.18
C ALA A 125 -1.10 14.26 -0.78
N ALA A 126 -1.37 14.44 0.52
CA ALA A 126 -1.97 15.67 1.05
C ALA A 126 -0.97 16.81 1.25
N ASP A 127 0.33 16.50 1.23
CA ASP A 127 1.37 17.52 1.34
C ASP A 127 1.40 18.35 0.06
N GLU A 128 1.79 19.63 0.20
CA GLU A 128 1.98 20.48 -0.98
C GLU A 128 3.02 19.84 -1.90
N ASP A 129 2.76 19.88 -3.21
CA ASP A 129 3.61 19.25 -4.23
C ASP A 129 4.91 20.05 -4.42
N VAL A 130 5.78 20.03 -3.42
CA VAL A 130 7.13 20.56 -3.45
C VAL A 130 8.09 19.38 -3.42
N ASP A 131 9.09 19.41 -4.28
CA ASP A 131 10.13 18.36 -4.38
C ASP A 131 10.84 18.07 -3.05
N GLU A 132 10.78 19.01 -2.10
CA GLU A 132 11.39 18.93 -0.78
C GLU A 132 10.63 18.02 0.22
N ASN A 133 9.41 17.58 -0.11
CA ASN A 133 8.56 16.78 0.81
C ASN A 133 8.72 15.26 0.62
N TRP A 134 9.61 14.83 -0.24
CA TRP A 134 9.93 13.41 -0.38
C TRP A 134 10.91 12.96 0.70
N GLU A 135 10.56 11.89 1.40
CA GLU A 135 11.41 11.27 2.42
C GLU A 135 12.08 10.01 1.86
N GLU A 136 13.41 9.93 1.98
CA GLU A 136 14.18 8.78 1.54
C GLU A 136 14.08 7.64 2.56
N PHE A 137 13.91 6.42 2.08
CA PHE A 137 13.89 5.21 2.91
C PHE A 137 14.41 4.00 2.13
N ILE A 138 14.59 2.88 2.84
CA ILE A 138 14.89 1.58 2.25
C ILE A 138 13.87 0.57 2.79
N ALA A 139 13.25 -0.19 1.90
CA ALA A 139 12.36 -1.28 2.24
C ALA A 139 13.03 -2.64 2.01
N TRP A 140 12.71 -3.62 2.83
CA TRP A 140 13.01 -5.04 2.66
C TRP A 140 11.70 -5.81 2.74
N ASP A 141 11.34 -6.46 1.64
CA ASP A 141 10.10 -7.21 1.52
C ASP A 141 10.34 -8.70 1.68
N TYR A 142 9.47 -9.32 2.45
CA TYR A 142 9.49 -10.73 2.79
C TYR A 142 8.14 -11.35 2.54
N TYR A 143 8.15 -12.56 1.97
CA TYR A 143 6.93 -13.34 1.74
C TYR A 143 7.05 -14.72 2.40
N ASN A 144 5.92 -15.27 2.83
CA ASN A 144 5.86 -16.64 3.30
C ASN A 144 5.88 -17.63 2.13
N ASP A 145 6.14 -18.92 2.40
CA ASP A 145 6.29 -19.96 1.36
C ASP A 145 5.09 -20.07 0.40
N GLU A 146 3.88 -19.76 0.88
CA GLU A 146 2.67 -19.83 0.08
C GLU A 146 2.35 -18.49 -0.64
N GLU A 147 3.17 -17.47 -0.48
CA GLU A 147 2.95 -16.11 -1.03
C GLU A 147 1.54 -15.55 -0.69
N THR A 148 1.08 -15.82 0.52
CA THR A 148 -0.22 -15.35 1.01
C THR A 148 -0.10 -14.22 2.01
N HIS A 149 1.09 -14.06 2.62
CA HIS A 149 1.38 -13.05 3.63
C HIS A 149 2.72 -12.39 3.34
N CYS A 150 2.79 -11.10 3.63
CA CYS A 150 3.99 -10.28 3.52
C CYS A 150 4.39 -9.68 4.87
N LEU A 151 5.66 -9.41 5.01
CA LEU A 151 6.24 -8.66 6.10
C LEU A 151 7.26 -7.70 5.48
N THR A 152 7.15 -6.41 5.80
CA THR A 152 8.08 -5.39 5.30
C THR A 152 8.81 -4.77 6.47
N LEU A 153 10.13 -4.62 6.33
CA LEU A 153 10.96 -3.78 7.18
C LEU A 153 11.28 -2.51 6.42
N GLU A 154 11.25 -1.37 7.09
CA GLU A 154 11.59 -0.07 6.52
C GLU A 154 12.62 0.63 7.39
N GLN A 155 13.59 1.27 6.77
CA GLN A 155 14.58 2.10 7.42
C GLN A 155 14.45 3.55 6.93
N TRP A 156 14.11 4.45 7.85
CA TRP A 156 13.84 5.88 7.63
C TRP A 156 14.99 6.79 8.09
N GLY A 157 16.17 6.31 8.14
CA GLY A 157 17.35 6.97 8.61
C GLY A 157 18.30 5.96 9.25
N GLU A 158 19.39 6.44 9.84
CA GLU A 158 20.46 5.53 10.27
C GLU A 158 20.01 4.45 11.25
N ASN A 159 19.12 4.79 12.20
CA ASN A 159 18.66 3.89 13.26
C ASN A 159 17.14 3.93 13.47
N SER A 160 16.39 4.44 12.50
CA SER A 160 14.93 4.50 12.56
C SER A 160 14.33 3.39 11.70
N PHE A 161 13.72 2.41 12.34
CA PHE A 161 13.10 1.27 11.66
C PHE A 161 11.61 1.21 11.95
N GLU A 162 10.86 0.77 10.95
CA GLU A 162 9.47 0.39 11.06
C GLU A 162 9.28 -1.02 10.49
N ALA A 163 8.18 -1.65 10.86
CA ALA A 163 7.79 -2.93 10.29
C ALA A 163 6.29 -2.98 10.10
N SER A 164 5.87 -3.67 9.06
CA SER A 164 4.47 -4.00 8.81
C SER A 164 4.31 -5.49 8.53
N HIS A 165 3.12 -5.99 8.77
CA HIS A 165 2.75 -7.37 8.45
C HIS A 165 1.34 -7.37 7.85
N GLY A 166 1.18 -8.10 6.78
CA GLY A 166 -0.05 -8.12 6.01
C GLY A 166 -0.31 -9.42 5.29
N LYS A 167 -1.37 -9.43 4.53
CA LYS A 167 -1.72 -10.51 3.62
C LYS A 167 -1.89 -9.97 2.20
N LEU A 168 -1.54 -10.78 1.23
CA LEU A 168 -1.84 -10.54 -0.16
C LEU A 168 -3.32 -10.83 -0.42
N ILE A 169 -3.98 -9.98 -1.18
CA ILE A 169 -5.37 -10.14 -1.57
C ILE A 169 -5.52 -10.02 -3.09
N LYS A 170 -6.62 -10.50 -3.61
CA LYS A 170 -6.94 -10.37 -5.02
C LYS A 170 -7.89 -9.20 -5.26
N GLU A 171 -7.77 -8.55 -6.40
CA GLU A 171 -8.58 -7.37 -6.74
C GLU A 171 -10.09 -7.62 -6.60
N PHE A 172 -10.58 -8.83 -6.91
CA PHE A 172 -11.99 -9.19 -6.79
C PHE A 172 -12.51 -9.25 -5.34
N GLU A 173 -11.61 -9.27 -4.33
CA GLU A 173 -11.99 -9.19 -2.92
C GLU A 173 -12.39 -7.76 -2.50
N ILE A 174 -12.03 -6.76 -3.33
CA ILE A 174 -12.42 -5.36 -3.14
C ILE A 174 -13.58 -5.06 -4.08
N SER A 175 -14.65 -4.52 -3.57
CA SER A 175 -15.87 -4.24 -4.33
C SER A 175 -16.53 -2.93 -3.91
N ASN A 176 -17.53 -2.50 -4.69
CA ASN A 176 -18.36 -1.32 -4.40
C ASN A 176 -17.53 -0.05 -4.14
N ILE A 177 -16.51 0.19 -4.98
CA ILE A 177 -15.68 1.39 -4.88
C ILE A 177 -16.48 2.61 -5.29
N LEU A 178 -16.69 3.53 -4.37
CA LEU A 178 -17.48 4.74 -4.56
C LEU A 178 -16.72 5.98 -4.05
N PRO A 179 -16.73 7.10 -4.79
CA PRO A 179 -16.24 8.35 -4.26
C PRO A 179 -17.15 8.81 -3.12
N ARG A 180 -16.59 9.47 -2.12
CA ARG A 180 -17.40 10.13 -1.11
C ARG A 180 -18.21 11.24 -1.76
N ASN A 181 -19.53 11.19 -1.64
CA ASN A 181 -20.37 12.33 -2.02
C ASN A 181 -19.96 13.53 -1.15
N LYS A 182 -19.36 14.54 -1.77
CA LYS A 182 -19.24 15.85 -1.13
C LYS A 182 -20.65 16.40 -1.01
N GLY A 183 -21.29 16.18 0.16
CA GLY A 183 -22.55 16.82 0.53
C GLY A 183 -22.35 18.33 0.72
#